data_9c8f400bcca037f5119c3834c432922f
#
_entry.id   9c8f400bcca037f5119c3834c432922f
#
_cell.length_a   1.000
_cell.length_b   1.000
_cell.length_c   1.000
_cell.angle_alpha   90.00
_cell.angle_beta   90.00
_cell.angle_gamma   90.00
#
_symmetry.space_group_name_H-M   'P 1'
#
loop_
_entity.id
_entity.type
_entity.pdbx_description
1 polymer ?
#
loop_
_entity_poly.entity_id
_entity_poly.type
_entity_poly.pdbx_seq_one_letter_code
_entity_poly.pdbx_strand_id
1 'polypeptide(L)'
;MLPHRDPFLLLDEVIELEPGERVVARKRVRPDEWYLSGHFPGRPIMPGVLIVEAMAQAGAVAVLSDEANRGKLALFAGIDGVRFKRVVKPGDELELTCDLERVRGPIGRGKATATVDGQLAARGILTFAVEQ
;
A
#
# COMPACT_ATOMS: atom_id res chain seq x y z
N MET A 1 -2.48 8.91 11.52
CA MET A 1 -1.63 9.23 10.37
C MET A 1 -2.38 9.10 9.05
N LEU A 2 -2.88 7.91 8.71
CA LEU A 2 -3.73 7.77 7.54
C LEU A 2 -5.14 8.30 7.80
N PRO A 3 -5.75 9.01 6.84
CA PRO A 3 -7.14 9.42 6.93
C PRO A 3 -8.12 8.27 6.64
N HIS A 4 -7.61 7.17 6.09
CA HIS A 4 -8.42 6.00 5.75
C HIS A 4 -9.03 5.39 7.02
N ARG A 5 -10.28 4.92 6.90
CA ARG A 5 -10.98 4.21 7.98
C ARG A 5 -11.68 2.99 7.40
N ASP A 6 -12.03 2.04 8.25
CA ASP A 6 -12.77 0.87 7.82
C ASP A 6 -14.04 1.30 7.06
N PRO A 7 -14.38 0.61 5.97
CA PRO A 7 -13.71 -0.58 5.44
C PRO A 7 -12.54 -0.31 4.49
N PHE A 8 -12.12 0.94 4.30
CA PHE A 8 -11.09 1.29 3.32
C PHE A 8 -9.68 1.31 3.88
N LEU A 9 -9.50 1.13 5.16
CA LEU A 9 -8.17 0.99 5.76
C LEU A 9 -7.71 -0.46 5.56
N LEU A 10 -6.67 -0.64 4.74
CA LEU A 10 -6.20 -1.97 4.35
C LEU A 10 -4.97 -2.47 5.09
N LEU A 11 -4.33 -1.63 5.92
CA LEU A 11 -3.14 -2.04 6.66
C LEU A 11 -3.52 -2.57 8.04
N ASP A 12 -2.93 -3.69 8.44
CA ASP A 12 -3.12 -4.23 9.79
C ASP A 12 -2.06 -3.72 10.76
N GLU A 13 -0.82 -3.56 10.28
CA GLU A 13 0.31 -3.23 11.15
C GLU A 13 1.43 -2.57 10.35
N VAL A 14 2.10 -1.61 10.96
CA VAL A 14 3.36 -1.08 10.44
C VAL A 14 4.48 -1.78 11.19
N ILE A 15 5.32 -2.52 10.48
CA ILE A 15 6.40 -3.33 11.06
C ILE A 15 7.67 -2.51 11.21
N GLU A 16 7.96 -1.67 10.23
CA GLU A 16 9.20 -0.92 10.16
C GLU A 16 8.92 0.44 9.53
N LEU A 17 9.47 1.49 10.08
CA LEU A 17 9.24 2.84 9.57
C LEU A 17 10.47 3.70 9.74
N GLU A 18 10.98 4.22 8.63
CA GLU A 18 11.96 5.30 8.59
C GLU A 18 11.25 6.51 8.00
N PRO A 19 10.88 7.50 8.83
CA PRO A 19 10.05 8.62 8.38
C PRO A 19 10.61 9.32 7.14
N GLY A 20 9.74 9.49 6.13
CA GLY A 20 10.12 10.13 4.88
C GLY A 20 11.00 9.29 3.97
N GLU A 21 11.33 8.06 4.33
CA GLU A 21 12.27 7.22 3.59
C GLU A 21 11.72 5.85 3.25
N ARG A 22 11.22 5.11 4.24
CA ARG A 22 10.87 3.71 4.03
C ARG A 22 9.80 3.24 5.01
N VAL A 23 8.95 2.35 4.55
CA VAL A 23 7.97 1.68 5.38
C VAL A 23 7.89 0.20 4.98
N VAL A 24 7.68 -0.64 5.99
CA VAL A 24 7.26 -2.04 5.80
C VAL A 24 5.99 -2.21 6.63
N ALA A 25 4.93 -2.61 5.98
CA ALA A 25 3.62 -2.81 6.61
C ALA A 25 3.09 -4.20 6.28
N ARG A 26 2.08 -4.62 7.00
CA ARG A 26 1.50 -5.94 6.85
C ARG A 26 -0.01 -5.86 6.70
N LYS A 27 -0.54 -6.71 5.81
CA LYS A 27 -1.97 -6.90 5.60
C LYS A 27 -2.27 -8.39 5.54
N ARG A 28 -3.08 -8.88 6.47
CA ARG A 28 -3.58 -10.25 6.41
C ARG A 28 -4.88 -10.27 5.61
N VAL A 29 -4.93 -11.14 4.61
CA VAL A 29 -6.14 -11.32 3.82
C VAL A 29 -7.05 -12.34 4.50
N ARG A 30 -8.17 -11.86 5.06
CA ARG A 30 -9.12 -12.69 5.80
C ARG A 30 -10.23 -13.17 4.89
N PRO A 31 -10.84 -14.34 5.19
CA PRO A 31 -11.93 -14.86 4.34
C PRO A 31 -13.17 -13.96 4.28
N ASP A 32 -13.37 -13.13 5.29
CA ASP A 32 -14.53 -12.25 5.41
C ASP A 32 -14.31 -10.82 4.92
N GLU A 33 -13.21 -10.59 4.18
CA GLU A 33 -12.97 -9.27 3.60
C GLU A 33 -14.11 -8.88 2.66
N TRP A 34 -14.55 -7.62 2.74
CA TRP A 34 -15.74 -7.13 2.04
C TRP A 34 -15.70 -7.30 0.52
N TYR A 35 -14.51 -7.32 -0.08
CA TYR A 35 -14.34 -7.41 -1.54
C TYR A 35 -14.32 -8.84 -2.07
N LEU A 36 -14.19 -9.85 -1.20
CA LEU A 36 -13.95 -11.22 -1.65
C LEU A 36 -15.20 -11.93 -2.18
N SER A 37 -16.38 -11.60 -1.64
CA SER A 37 -17.62 -12.28 -2.04
C SER A 37 -17.97 -12.03 -3.51
N GLY A 38 -17.54 -10.90 -4.05
CA GLY A 38 -17.78 -10.56 -5.45
C GLY A 38 -16.60 -10.80 -6.38
N HIS A 39 -15.43 -11.18 -5.83
CA HIS A 39 -14.20 -11.27 -6.64
C HIS A 39 -13.37 -12.50 -6.26
N PHE A 40 -13.75 -13.69 -6.66
CA PHE A 40 -14.91 -14.07 -7.47
C PHE A 40 -15.75 -15.10 -6.70
N PRO A 41 -17.06 -15.25 -6.97
CA PRO A 41 -17.87 -16.24 -6.29
C PRO A 41 -17.28 -17.65 -6.40
N GLY A 42 -17.10 -18.32 -5.25
CA GLY A 42 -16.49 -19.65 -5.20
C GLY A 42 -14.98 -19.69 -5.38
N ARG A 43 -14.34 -18.57 -5.74
CA ARG A 43 -12.89 -18.47 -5.88
C ARG A 43 -12.43 -17.07 -5.43
N PRO A 44 -12.35 -16.84 -4.13
CA PRO A 44 -11.99 -15.51 -3.62
C PRO A 44 -10.54 -15.16 -3.90
N ILE A 45 -10.35 -14.01 -4.52
CA ILE A 45 -9.04 -13.46 -4.88
C ILE A 45 -9.04 -11.99 -4.52
N MET A 46 -7.98 -11.51 -3.88
CA MET A 46 -7.85 -10.09 -3.63
C MET A 46 -7.65 -9.34 -4.94
N PRO A 47 -8.51 -8.35 -5.26
CA PRO A 47 -8.35 -7.58 -6.48
C PRO A 47 -6.98 -6.90 -6.56
N GLY A 48 -6.36 -6.95 -7.75
CA GLY A 48 -5.07 -6.31 -7.96
C GLY A 48 -5.09 -4.83 -7.64
N VAL A 49 -6.17 -4.13 -7.97
CA VAL A 49 -6.30 -2.70 -7.67
C VAL A 49 -6.29 -2.42 -6.16
N LEU A 50 -6.77 -3.37 -5.34
CA LEU A 50 -6.74 -3.21 -3.89
C LEU A 50 -5.37 -3.55 -3.32
N ILE A 51 -4.59 -4.42 -3.98
CA ILE A 51 -3.18 -4.63 -3.63
C ILE A 51 -2.42 -3.32 -3.85
N VAL A 52 -2.66 -2.66 -4.97
CA VAL A 52 -2.06 -1.34 -5.26
C VAL A 52 -2.48 -0.31 -4.23
N GLU A 53 -3.76 -0.31 -3.85
CA GLU A 53 -4.25 0.60 -2.81
C GLU A 53 -3.56 0.34 -1.47
N ALA A 54 -3.37 -0.93 -1.10
CA ALA A 54 -2.64 -1.27 0.13
C ALA A 54 -1.18 -0.80 0.07
N MET A 55 -0.52 -0.96 -1.08
CA MET A 55 0.84 -0.44 -1.29
C MET A 55 0.86 1.09 -1.16
N ALA A 56 -0.16 1.76 -1.71
CA ALA A 56 -0.27 3.22 -1.63
C ALA A 56 -0.48 3.69 -0.19
N GLN A 57 -1.30 2.97 0.58
CA GLN A 57 -1.49 3.30 1.99
C GLN A 57 -0.19 3.15 2.78
N ALA A 58 0.57 2.10 2.51
CA ALA A 58 1.88 1.92 3.14
C ALA A 58 2.81 3.09 2.77
N GLY A 59 2.88 3.45 1.49
CA GLY A 59 3.69 4.58 1.04
C GLY A 59 3.26 5.90 1.67
N ALA A 60 1.96 6.11 1.83
CA ALA A 60 1.42 7.30 2.49
C ALA A 60 1.87 7.38 3.95
N VAL A 61 1.98 6.26 4.65
CA VAL A 61 2.52 6.23 6.01
C VAL A 61 3.94 6.78 6.02
N ALA A 62 4.80 6.35 5.10
CA ALA A 62 6.17 6.84 5.01
C ALA A 62 6.20 8.34 4.71
N VAL A 63 5.39 8.80 3.76
CA VAL A 63 5.32 10.22 3.37
C VAL A 63 4.85 11.09 4.54
N LEU A 64 3.76 10.69 5.20
CA LEU A 64 3.13 11.51 6.25
C LEU A 64 3.85 11.41 7.59
N SER A 65 4.72 10.42 7.76
CA SER A 65 5.53 10.32 8.98
C SER A 65 6.71 11.29 8.98
N ASP A 66 7.06 11.86 7.84
CA ASP A 66 8.02 12.94 7.76
C ASP A 66 7.42 14.15 8.50
N GLU A 67 8.18 14.72 9.42
CA GLU A 67 7.71 15.82 10.25
C GLU A 67 7.20 17.00 9.42
N ALA A 68 7.83 17.26 8.27
CA ALA A 68 7.43 18.33 7.36
C ALA A 68 6.01 18.14 6.82
N ASN A 69 5.50 16.91 6.84
CA ASN A 69 4.19 16.56 6.28
C ASN A 69 3.14 16.23 7.35
N ARG A 70 3.48 16.42 8.61
CA ARG A 70 2.58 16.10 9.72
C ARG A 70 1.26 16.87 9.59
N GLY A 71 0.15 16.14 9.72
CA GLY A 71 -1.20 16.72 9.64
C GLY A 71 -1.69 17.01 8.24
N LYS A 72 -0.88 16.74 7.23
CA LYS A 72 -1.28 16.93 5.83
C LYS A 72 -1.91 15.67 5.26
N LEU A 73 -2.52 15.80 4.09
CA LEU A 73 -3.14 14.71 3.36
C LEU A 73 -2.23 14.33 2.19
N ALA A 74 -1.99 13.04 2.03
CA ALA A 74 -1.26 12.53 0.87
C ALA A 74 -2.27 11.95 -0.11
N LEU A 75 -2.28 12.49 -1.32
CA LEU A 75 -3.14 12.04 -2.40
C LEU A 75 -2.36 11.16 -3.35
N PHE A 76 -3.02 10.12 -3.85
CA PHE A 76 -2.42 9.22 -4.80
C PHE A 76 -2.45 9.87 -6.18
N ALA A 77 -1.29 10.24 -6.72
CA ALA A 77 -1.21 11.04 -7.93
C ALA A 77 -0.80 10.27 -9.18
N GLY A 78 -0.16 9.12 -9.03
CA GLY A 78 0.27 8.37 -10.21
C GLY A 78 0.69 6.95 -9.90
N ILE A 79 0.59 6.10 -10.92
CA ILE A 79 0.93 4.68 -10.87
C ILE A 79 1.71 4.35 -12.13
N ASP A 80 2.92 3.82 -11.99
CA ASP A 80 3.75 3.45 -13.13
C ASP A 80 4.29 2.04 -12.98
N GLY A 81 4.36 1.32 -14.10
CA GLY A 81 5.03 0.04 -14.18
C GLY A 81 4.52 -1.04 -13.26
N VAL A 82 3.22 -1.03 -12.95
CA VAL A 82 2.63 -2.03 -12.06
C VAL A 82 2.60 -3.38 -12.75
N ARG A 83 3.05 -4.41 -12.04
CA ARG A 83 3.01 -5.80 -12.47
C ARG A 83 2.50 -6.67 -11.35
N PHE A 84 1.62 -7.61 -11.68
CA PHE A 84 1.10 -8.61 -10.75
C PHE A 84 1.76 -9.94 -11.09
N LYS A 85 2.39 -10.56 -10.09
CA LYS A 85 3.22 -11.75 -10.29
C LYS A 85 2.62 -13.02 -9.68
N ARG A 86 1.67 -12.88 -8.77
CA ARG A 86 0.92 -14.01 -8.22
C ARG A 86 -0.43 -13.54 -7.70
N VAL A 87 -1.37 -14.48 -7.65
CA VAL A 87 -2.68 -14.27 -7.07
C VAL A 87 -2.56 -14.21 -5.55
N VAL A 88 -3.29 -13.31 -4.92
CA VAL A 88 -3.38 -13.18 -3.47
C VAL A 88 -4.78 -13.63 -3.03
N LYS A 89 -4.84 -14.52 -2.06
CA LYS A 89 -6.09 -15.17 -1.63
C LYS A 89 -6.21 -15.18 -0.11
N PRO A 90 -7.39 -15.50 0.43
CA PRO A 90 -7.57 -15.62 1.88
C PRO A 90 -6.55 -16.55 2.50
N GLY A 91 -6.00 -16.16 3.64
CA GLY A 91 -4.94 -16.86 4.31
C GLY A 91 -3.56 -16.32 4.00
N ASP A 92 -3.39 -15.58 2.91
CA ASP A 92 -2.13 -14.94 2.58
C ASP A 92 -1.90 -13.72 3.47
N GLU A 93 -0.64 -13.46 3.78
CA GLU A 93 -0.24 -12.26 4.49
C GLU A 93 0.67 -11.46 3.57
N LEU A 94 0.22 -10.25 3.23
CA LEU A 94 0.99 -9.33 2.41
C LEU A 94 1.99 -8.57 3.26
N GLU A 95 3.23 -8.56 2.82
CA GLU A 95 4.22 -7.63 3.32
C GLU A 95 4.37 -6.53 2.29
N LEU A 96 4.10 -5.31 2.70
CA LEU A 96 4.05 -4.14 1.82
C LEU A 96 5.23 -3.25 2.14
N THR A 97 6.11 -3.07 1.17
CA THR A 97 7.30 -2.24 1.34
C THR A 97 7.24 -1.08 0.36
N CYS A 98 7.53 0.12 0.84
CA CYS A 98 7.67 1.29 -0.02
C CYS A 98 8.95 2.03 0.35
N ASP A 99 9.84 2.16 -0.63
CA ASP A 99 11.07 2.94 -0.52
C ASP A 99 10.88 4.24 -1.26
N LEU A 100 10.84 5.35 -0.52
CA LEU A 100 10.62 6.66 -1.11
C LEU A 100 11.86 7.17 -1.79
N GLU A 101 11.68 7.69 -3.00
CA GLU A 101 12.71 8.44 -3.71
C GLU A 101 12.48 9.92 -3.39
N ARG A 102 13.56 10.67 -3.26
CA ARG A 102 13.45 12.09 -3.02
C ARG A 102 12.98 12.80 -4.27
N VAL A 103 11.80 13.43 -4.20
CA VAL A 103 11.23 14.21 -5.29
C VAL A 103 10.96 15.61 -4.75
N ARG A 104 10.85 16.60 -5.64
CA ARG A 104 10.77 18.00 -5.26
C ARG A 104 9.42 18.43 -4.71
N GLY A 105 9.43 19.32 -3.71
CA GLY A 105 8.25 19.98 -3.19
C GLY A 105 7.25 19.02 -2.60
N PRO A 106 5.95 19.18 -2.91
CA PRO A 106 4.91 18.34 -2.35
C PRO A 106 4.78 16.97 -3.00
N ILE A 107 5.63 16.64 -3.98
CA ILE A 107 5.54 15.38 -4.72
C ILE A 107 6.52 14.37 -4.12
N GLY A 108 6.00 13.21 -3.74
CA GLY A 108 6.78 12.06 -3.32
C GLY A 108 6.59 10.90 -4.28
N ARG A 109 7.65 10.11 -4.47
CA ARG A 109 7.62 8.97 -5.37
C ARG A 109 8.28 7.80 -4.68
N GLY A 110 7.69 6.60 -4.78
CA GLY A 110 8.23 5.43 -4.13
C GLY A 110 8.16 4.18 -4.95
N LYS A 111 9.16 3.31 -4.76
CA LYS A 111 9.14 1.95 -5.27
C LYS A 111 8.42 1.09 -4.26
N ALA A 112 7.32 0.47 -4.70
CA ALA A 112 6.48 -0.33 -3.82
C ALA A 112 6.48 -1.79 -4.26
N THR A 113 6.48 -2.68 -3.27
CA THR A 113 6.34 -4.12 -3.49
C THR A 113 5.35 -4.70 -2.50
N ALA A 114 4.67 -5.75 -2.94
CA ALA A 114 3.83 -6.58 -2.09
C ALA A 114 4.31 -8.02 -2.25
N THR A 115 4.66 -8.66 -1.13
CA THR A 115 5.14 -10.04 -1.14
C THR A 115 4.28 -10.92 -0.26
N VAL A 116 4.23 -12.22 -0.58
CA VAL A 116 3.59 -13.25 0.25
C VAL A 116 4.63 -14.34 0.45
N ASP A 117 4.98 -14.62 1.69
CA ASP A 117 6.01 -15.60 2.05
C ASP A 117 7.31 -15.38 1.25
N GLY A 118 7.71 -14.13 1.11
CA GLY A 118 8.92 -13.75 0.38
C GLY A 118 8.79 -13.76 -1.15
N GLN A 119 7.65 -14.19 -1.68
CA GLN A 119 7.42 -14.22 -3.13
C GLN A 119 6.73 -12.92 -3.58
N LEU A 120 7.25 -12.33 -4.64
CA LEU A 120 6.68 -11.09 -5.18
C LEU A 120 5.27 -11.33 -5.72
N ALA A 121 4.29 -10.62 -5.16
CA ALA A 121 2.91 -10.64 -5.63
C ALA A 121 2.63 -9.47 -6.57
N ALA A 122 3.14 -8.29 -6.24
CA ALA A 122 2.96 -7.10 -7.07
C ALA A 122 4.10 -6.12 -6.83
N ARG A 123 4.37 -5.29 -7.83
CA ARG A 123 5.35 -4.19 -7.72
C ARG A 123 4.93 -3.03 -8.58
N GLY A 124 5.42 -1.85 -8.26
CA GLY A 124 5.16 -0.66 -9.06
C GLY A 124 5.83 0.57 -8.49
N ILE A 125 5.71 1.67 -9.21
CA ILE A 125 6.19 2.96 -8.78
C ILE A 125 4.97 3.84 -8.53
N LEU A 126 4.88 4.39 -7.33
CA LEU A 126 3.72 5.17 -6.90
C LEU A 126 4.15 6.62 -6.70
N THR A 127 3.30 7.55 -7.13
CA THR A 127 3.53 8.98 -6.96
C THR A 127 2.45 9.53 -6.03
N PHE A 128 2.89 10.31 -5.05
CA PHE A 128 2.04 10.94 -4.05
C PHE A 128 2.14 12.45 -4.17
N ALA A 129 1.04 13.14 -3.96
CA ALA A 129 1.03 14.59 -3.83
C ALA A 129 0.57 14.94 -2.42
N VAL A 130 1.40 15.67 -1.69
CA VAL A 130 1.05 16.12 -0.34
C VAL A 130 0.27 17.42 -0.46
N GLU A 131 -0.94 17.45 0.07
CA GLU A 131 -1.79 18.63 0.06
C GLU A 131 -1.21 19.69 0.99
N GLN A 132 -1.08 20.90 0.47
CA GLN A 132 -0.47 22.02 1.21
C GLN A 132 -1.45 22.75 2.13
#